data_ea99c9bbe731657c95fc56217fa1c86e
#
_entry.id   ea99c9bbe731657c95fc56217fa1c86e
#
_cell.length_a   1.000
_cell.length_b   1.000
_cell.length_c   1.000
_cell.angle_alpha   90.00
_cell.angle_beta   90.00
_cell.angle_gamma   90.00
#
_symmetry.space_group_name_H-M   'P 1'
#
loop_
_entity.id
_entity.type
_entity.pdbx_description
1 polymer ?
#
loop_
_entity_poly.entity_id
_entity_poly.type
_entity_poly.pdbx_seq_one_letter_code
_entity_poly.pdbx_strand_id
1 'polypeptide(L)'
;MKILILILIYLCCFTGVMKATKQEGERLIIGKENFWMYTLPIEQDSVLSRQLQKRLSGRISTGLYRGYVGTWRLENGKLMLEKVMEMSENGGYQEVDISGIFDAYREDGSIVARWFTGTILARGGKYLYWDNDRCEHEILYFLRKGEVKREKRMYNTFTRGSNDSYQHTMDMLFNGRGMVWEGDSIINIEIFPNTDGTVNRVQVMRDRDTKVRSKISDGRLRAKVERLRKKRNWWEVESRFWREKVLGIKKERYGQNHPYTREAIACAELMEKWDVLTFDGEIQPVRVSIEWGKDRSRKINWLFNFFDKNEQDSLIMEGGTYRVDAYPLQQDLDLITRLRPRLRGAFTRHQPRGYLARWQIADEGLWLTEIRNVRTGKVIPLEVLAPGNNGEPIEASWYTGILEFARGEVLGQGYPLSCAEKEEVVCEVIRGRVVHRTVYDNYIQPGDSVTYNHFIQVIRSHDWEHYPELKERTLSGRLIVCPRVDGVTDSIKRICLYINGGANDNGVHYYREITDPSDPWIELVRRAAEGVTRWEVCCIQGKVEPVEVWFTLKECEKEKRDNEEK
;
A
#
# COMPACT_ATOMS: atom_id res chain seq x y z
N MET A 1 24.37 17.75 -12.47
CA MET A 1 24.58 16.84 -11.33
C MET A 1 23.71 17.14 -10.11
N LYS A 2 23.60 18.39 -9.61
CA LYS A 2 22.73 18.73 -8.46
C LYS A 2 21.22 18.53 -8.73
N ILE A 3 20.74 18.80 -9.93
CA ILE A 3 19.34 18.62 -10.33
C ILE A 3 18.96 17.13 -10.42
N LEU A 4 19.86 16.28 -10.91
CA LEU A 4 19.63 14.82 -10.98
C LEU A 4 19.52 14.19 -9.59
N ILE A 5 20.28 14.69 -8.62
CA ILE A 5 20.21 14.25 -7.21
C ILE A 5 18.92 14.72 -6.55
N LEU A 6 18.43 15.91 -6.88
CA LEU A 6 17.13 16.41 -6.39
C LEU A 6 15.95 15.62 -6.98
N ILE A 7 16.02 15.22 -8.24
CA ILE A 7 15.00 14.37 -8.88
C ILE A 7 15.01 12.96 -8.28
N LEU A 8 16.18 12.39 -7.99
CA LEU A 8 16.29 11.10 -7.31
C LEU A 8 15.75 11.16 -5.86
N ILE A 9 16.00 12.27 -5.15
CA ILE A 9 15.48 12.49 -3.80
C ILE A 9 13.97 12.70 -3.85
N TYR A 10 13.45 13.42 -4.83
CA TYR A 10 12.01 13.63 -5.03
C TYR A 10 11.29 12.32 -5.39
N LEU A 11 11.86 11.49 -6.27
CA LEU A 11 11.37 10.13 -6.57
C LEU A 11 11.39 9.20 -5.35
N CYS A 12 12.40 9.31 -4.47
CA CYS A 12 12.44 8.54 -3.23
C CYS A 12 11.46 9.03 -2.15
N CYS A 13 11.04 10.30 -2.18
CA CYS A 13 10.08 10.85 -1.21
C CYS A 13 8.61 10.64 -1.60
N PHE A 14 8.32 10.31 -2.86
CA PHE A 14 6.96 10.03 -3.35
C PHE A 14 6.58 8.55 -3.37
N THR A 15 7.45 7.67 -2.91
CA THR A 15 7.07 6.27 -2.67
C THR A 15 6.20 6.19 -1.42
N GLY A 16 4.92 6.52 -1.55
CA GLY A 16 3.92 5.76 -0.83
C GLY A 16 4.26 4.29 -1.06
N VAL A 17 4.32 3.48 -0.01
CA VAL A 17 4.80 2.09 0.00
C VAL A 17 4.42 1.35 -1.29
N MET A 18 5.13 1.60 -2.37
CA MET A 18 5.19 0.69 -3.49
C MET A 18 5.95 -0.50 -2.95
N LYS A 19 5.24 -1.55 -2.57
CA LYS A 19 5.87 -2.86 -2.34
C LYS A 19 6.59 -3.18 -3.64
N ALA A 20 7.91 -2.94 -3.67
CA ALA A 20 8.73 -3.33 -4.81
C ALA A 20 8.47 -4.81 -5.04
N THR A 21 8.26 -5.21 -6.28
CA THR A 21 8.08 -6.62 -6.63
C THR A 21 9.26 -7.39 -6.05
N LYS A 22 8.96 -8.40 -5.23
CA LYS A 22 9.98 -9.22 -4.58
C LYS A 22 10.86 -9.85 -5.66
N GLN A 23 12.18 -9.71 -5.51
CA GLN A 23 13.12 -10.36 -6.41
C GLN A 23 13.04 -11.87 -6.27
N GLU A 24 13.06 -12.58 -7.38
CA GLU A 24 13.07 -14.04 -7.39
C GLU A 24 14.36 -14.57 -6.71
N GLY A 25 14.19 -15.53 -5.81
CA GLY A 25 15.31 -16.13 -5.12
C GLY A 25 16.06 -17.13 -6.00
N GLU A 26 17.32 -17.43 -5.64
CA GLU A 26 18.07 -18.54 -6.18
C GLU A 26 17.57 -19.87 -5.59
N ARG A 27 17.69 -20.96 -6.32
CA ARG A 27 17.32 -22.31 -5.84
C ARG A 27 18.51 -22.95 -5.15
N LEU A 28 18.30 -23.51 -3.96
CA LEU A 28 19.32 -24.24 -3.22
C LEU A 28 18.81 -25.63 -2.85
N ILE A 29 19.51 -26.66 -3.28
CA ILE A 29 19.21 -28.05 -3.01
C ILE A 29 20.11 -28.54 -1.85
N ILE A 30 19.47 -29.04 -0.79
CA ILE A 30 20.16 -29.61 0.38
C ILE A 30 19.62 -31.02 0.60
N GLY A 31 20.43 -32.01 0.33
CA GLY A 31 19.99 -33.40 0.30
C GLY A 31 18.92 -33.62 -0.78
N LYS A 32 17.68 -33.92 -0.37
CA LYS A 32 16.53 -34.09 -1.27
C LYS A 32 15.55 -32.90 -1.23
N GLU A 33 15.80 -31.89 -0.42
CA GLU A 33 14.90 -30.77 -0.18
C GLU A 33 15.32 -29.55 -0.99
N ASN A 34 14.31 -28.78 -1.44
CA ASN A 34 14.50 -27.53 -2.16
C ASN A 34 14.27 -26.33 -1.22
N PHE A 35 15.22 -25.44 -1.23
CA PHE A 35 15.20 -24.18 -0.51
C PHE A 35 15.31 -23.00 -1.48
N TRP A 36 14.89 -21.83 -1.04
CA TRP A 36 15.12 -20.56 -1.70
C TRP A 36 16.16 -19.75 -0.94
N MET A 37 17.03 -19.05 -1.65
CA MET A 37 17.95 -18.09 -1.07
C MET A 37 17.95 -16.79 -1.85
N TYR A 38 18.09 -15.67 -1.14
CA TYR A 38 18.15 -14.31 -1.74
C TYR A 38 19.59 -13.76 -1.75
N THR A 39 20.53 -14.54 -1.28
CA THR A 39 21.95 -14.29 -1.49
C THR A 39 22.30 -14.63 -2.93
N LEU A 40 23.06 -13.78 -3.58
CA LEU A 40 23.45 -13.90 -4.97
C LEU A 40 24.98 -14.19 -5.03
N PRO A 41 25.41 -15.45 -4.96
CA PRO A 41 26.85 -15.75 -4.89
C PRO A 41 27.64 -15.33 -6.12
N ILE A 42 27.07 -15.39 -7.33
CA ILE A 42 27.75 -14.97 -8.56
C ILE A 42 28.03 -13.47 -8.56
N GLU A 43 27.10 -12.66 -8.05
CA GLU A 43 27.23 -11.20 -8.01
C GLU A 43 28.34 -10.71 -7.07
N GLN A 44 28.90 -11.56 -6.22
CA GLN A 44 30.04 -11.20 -5.37
C GLN A 44 31.36 -11.14 -6.14
N ASP A 45 31.46 -11.81 -7.27
CA ASP A 45 32.59 -11.72 -8.17
C ASP A 45 32.19 -10.93 -9.43
N SER A 46 32.70 -9.71 -9.56
CA SER A 46 32.35 -8.81 -10.65
C SER A 46 32.83 -9.28 -12.02
N VAL A 47 33.80 -10.20 -12.08
CA VAL A 47 34.30 -10.76 -13.33
C VAL A 47 33.34 -11.85 -13.80
N LEU A 48 32.99 -12.79 -12.91
CA LEU A 48 32.02 -13.84 -13.20
C LEU A 48 30.66 -13.28 -13.56
N SER A 49 30.16 -12.28 -12.80
CA SER A 49 28.90 -11.61 -13.08
C SER A 49 28.89 -10.98 -14.48
N ARG A 50 29.95 -10.25 -14.87
CA ARG A 50 30.04 -9.66 -16.21
C ARG A 50 30.16 -10.70 -17.34
N GLN A 51 30.87 -11.80 -17.11
CA GLN A 51 30.96 -12.87 -18.10
C GLN A 51 29.61 -13.55 -18.30
N LEU A 52 28.88 -13.81 -17.21
CA LEU A 52 27.54 -14.37 -17.27
C LEU A 52 26.56 -13.44 -17.98
N GLN A 53 26.57 -12.13 -17.66
CA GLN A 53 25.69 -11.14 -18.29
C GLN A 53 25.84 -11.09 -19.83
N LYS A 54 27.03 -11.38 -20.36
CA LYS A 54 27.25 -11.46 -21.82
C LYS A 54 26.63 -12.68 -22.49
N ARG A 55 26.25 -13.70 -21.70
CA ARG A 55 25.62 -14.94 -22.19
C ARG A 55 24.10 -14.90 -22.11
N LEU A 56 23.56 -13.99 -21.27
CA LEU A 56 22.13 -13.85 -21.11
C LEU A 56 21.48 -13.15 -22.31
N SER A 57 20.26 -13.52 -22.61
CA SER A 57 19.44 -12.89 -23.67
C SER A 57 19.03 -11.44 -23.37
N GLY A 58 19.32 -10.94 -22.15
CA GLY A 58 18.97 -9.61 -21.69
C GLY A 58 17.53 -9.46 -21.22
N ARG A 59 16.76 -10.54 -21.15
CA ARG A 59 15.38 -10.51 -20.66
C ARG A 59 15.33 -10.38 -19.15
N ILE A 60 14.64 -9.36 -18.69
CA ILE A 60 14.45 -9.07 -17.27
C ILE A 60 12.98 -8.81 -16.98
N SER A 61 12.57 -9.07 -15.74
CA SER A 61 11.24 -8.68 -15.24
C SER A 61 11.38 -7.85 -13.97
N THR A 62 10.30 -7.23 -13.51
CA THR A 62 10.28 -6.50 -12.23
C THR A 62 10.66 -7.39 -11.04
N GLY A 63 10.45 -8.71 -11.15
CA GLY A 63 10.87 -9.72 -10.16
C GLY A 63 12.26 -10.31 -10.40
N LEU A 64 12.90 -10.07 -11.57
CA LEU A 64 14.17 -10.69 -11.95
C LEU A 64 15.09 -9.72 -12.68
N TYR A 65 15.52 -8.65 -12.01
CA TYR A 65 16.38 -7.61 -12.60
C TYR A 65 17.75 -8.11 -13.04
N ARG A 66 18.27 -9.17 -12.41
CA ARG A 66 19.57 -9.73 -12.78
C ARG A 66 19.52 -10.60 -14.05
N GLY A 67 18.31 -10.93 -14.56
CA GLY A 67 18.07 -11.69 -15.77
C GLY A 67 18.27 -13.20 -15.63
N TYR A 68 18.69 -13.72 -14.46
CA TYR A 68 18.94 -15.15 -14.27
C TYR A 68 18.56 -15.64 -12.88
N VAL A 69 18.38 -16.96 -12.74
CA VAL A 69 18.24 -17.71 -11.47
C VAL A 69 19.26 -18.82 -11.44
N GLY A 70 20.15 -18.81 -10.44
CA GLY A 70 21.09 -19.90 -10.18
C GLY A 70 20.40 -21.07 -9.46
N THR A 71 20.77 -22.29 -9.85
CA THR A 71 20.47 -23.50 -9.09
C THR A 71 21.76 -24.01 -8.44
N TRP A 72 21.71 -24.12 -7.14
CA TRP A 72 22.83 -24.45 -6.29
C TRP A 72 22.59 -25.77 -5.55
N ARG A 73 23.65 -26.45 -5.19
CA ARG A 73 23.63 -27.60 -4.31
C ARG A 73 24.58 -27.40 -3.14
N LEU A 74 24.13 -27.75 -1.96
CA LEU A 74 24.98 -27.82 -0.79
C LEU A 74 25.21 -29.29 -0.45
N GLU A 75 26.42 -29.81 -0.72
CA GLU A 75 26.78 -31.18 -0.52
C GLU A 75 28.19 -31.27 0.06
N ASN A 76 28.40 -32.19 1.01
CA ASN A 76 29.69 -32.37 1.71
C ASN A 76 30.28 -31.08 2.27
N GLY A 77 29.41 -30.16 2.71
CA GLY A 77 29.78 -28.84 3.23
C GLY A 77 30.28 -27.84 2.18
N LYS A 78 30.17 -28.15 0.87
CA LYS A 78 30.54 -27.26 -0.22
C LYS A 78 29.33 -26.74 -0.95
N LEU A 79 29.34 -25.45 -1.29
CA LEU A 79 28.35 -24.81 -2.16
C LEU A 79 28.76 -24.96 -3.60
N MET A 80 27.95 -25.62 -4.40
CA MET A 80 28.20 -25.90 -5.80
C MET A 80 27.13 -25.24 -6.69
N LEU A 81 27.55 -24.68 -7.82
CA LEU A 81 26.66 -24.18 -8.87
C LEU A 81 26.34 -25.34 -9.81
N GLU A 82 25.06 -25.72 -9.93
CA GLU A 82 24.61 -26.75 -10.85
C GLU A 82 24.31 -26.18 -12.23
N LYS A 83 23.49 -25.14 -12.28
CA LYS A 83 23.08 -24.50 -13.52
C LYS A 83 22.60 -23.07 -13.29
N VAL A 84 22.54 -22.31 -14.36
CA VAL A 84 21.96 -20.99 -14.43
C VAL A 84 20.81 -21.02 -15.43
N MET A 85 19.67 -20.45 -15.04
CA MET A 85 18.46 -20.37 -15.85
C MET A 85 18.14 -18.92 -16.16
N GLU A 86 17.73 -18.60 -17.38
CA GLU A 86 17.18 -17.30 -17.76
C GLU A 86 15.73 -17.42 -18.23
N MET A 87 15.01 -16.32 -18.31
CA MET A 87 13.64 -16.31 -18.87
C MET A 87 13.67 -16.61 -20.36
N SER A 88 12.85 -17.59 -20.80
CA SER A 88 12.65 -17.91 -22.20
C SER A 88 11.63 -17.00 -22.88
N GLU A 89 11.53 -17.05 -24.20
CA GLU A 89 10.53 -16.28 -24.98
C GLU A 89 9.09 -16.60 -24.62
N ASN A 90 8.85 -17.84 -24.24
CA ASN A 90 7.50 -18.36 -23.94
C ASN A 90 7.11 -18.18 -22.45
N GLY A 91 7.82 -17.33 -21.68
CA GLY A 91 7.52 -17.06 -20.27
C GLY A 91 7.99 -18.13 -19.29
N GLY A 92 8.65 -19.20 -19.77
CA GLY A 92 9.31 -20.23 -18.94
C GLY A 92 10.77 -19.90 -18.64
N TYR A 93 11.53 -20.91 -18.20
CA TYR A 93 12.97 -20.81 -17.98
C TYR A 93 13.72 -21.73 -18.95
N GLN A 94 14.85 -21.25 -19.47
CA GLN A 94 15.80 -22.02 -20.25
C GLN A 94 17.17 -22.00 -19.58
N GLU A 95 17.95 -23.04 -19.79
CA GLU A 95 19.30 -23.15 -19.24
C GLU A 95 20.28 -22.32 -20.06
N VAL A 96 21.15 -21.59 -19.36
CA VAL A 96 22.21 -20.77 -19.95
C VAL A 96 23.48 -21.59 -20.07
N ASP A 97 24.15 -21.56 -21.23
CA ASP A 97 25.47 -22.14 -21.38
C ASP A 97 26.51 -21.34 -20.58
N ILE A 98 26.98 -21.95 -19.51
CA ILE A 98 27.99 -21.39 -18.59
C ILE A 98 29.40 -21.94 -18.82
N SER A 99 29.62 -22.69 -19.92
CA SER A 99 30.95 -23.24 -20.28
C SER A 99 31.97 -22.11 -20.45
N GLY A 100 33.17 -22.34 -19.92
CA GLY A 100 34.28 -21.39 -19.96
C GLY A 100 34.19 -20.26 -18.91
N ILE A 101 33.06 -20.05 -18.24
CA ILE A 101 32.91 -18.96 -17.24
C ILE A 101 33.47 -19.40 -15.88
N PHE A 102 33.18 -20.64 -15.45
CA PHE A 102 33.48 -21.13 -14.12
C PHE A 102 34.57 -22.24 -14.11
N ASP A 103 35.33 -22.43 -15.19
CA ASP A 103 36.28 -23.53 -15.34
C ASP A 103 37.38 -23.53 -14.27
N ALA A 104 37.84 -22.36 -13.85
CA ALA A 104 38.80 -22.19 -12.77
C ALA A 104 38.32 -22.70 -11.38
N TYR A 105 37.03 -22.96 -11.26
CA TYR A 105 36.34 -23.37 -10.02
C TYR A 105 35.81 -24.80 -10.08
N ARG A 106 36.15 -25.57 -11.14
CA ARG A 106 35.77 -26.97 -11.27
C ARG A 106 36.64 -27.87 -10.35
N GLU A 107 35.95 -28.73 -9.63
CA GLU A 107 36.52 -29.80 -8.83
C GLU A 107 35.71 -31.08 -9.11
N ASP A 108 36.34 -32.14 -9.56
CA ASP A 108 35.69 -33.42 -9.86
C ASP A 108 34.42 -33.28 -10.72
N GLY A 109 34.45 -32.37 -11.72
CA GLY A 109 33.34 -32.11 -12.60
C GLY A 109 32.29 -31.07 -12.08
N SER A 110 32.30 -30.77 -10.80
CA SER A 110 31.39 -29.82 -10.16
C SER A 110 31.99 -28.41 -10.05
N ILE A 111 31.17 -27.38 -10.15
CA ILE A 111 31.59 -25.99 -10.00
C ILE A 111 31.44 -25.59 -8.53
N VAL A 112 32.56 -25.57 -7.79
CA VAL A 112 32.56 -25.17 -6.37
C VAL A 112 32.71 -23.67 -6.22
N ALA A 113 31.81 -23.03 -5.48
CA ALA A 113 31.75 -21.58 -5.33
C ALA A 113 32.88 -20.98 -4.47
N ARG A 114 34.15 -21.28 -4.79
CA ARG A 114 35.33 -20.81 -4.02
C ARG A 114 35.49 -19.28 -4.03
N TRP A 115 34.89 -18.59 -4.97
CA TRP A 115 34.82 -17.12 -4.99
C TRP A 115 33.93 -16.55 -3.90
N PHE A 116 32.96 -17.38 -3.37
CA PHE A 116 31.96 -16.90 -2.44
C PHE A 116 32.42 -17.02 -0.98
N THR A 117 32.36 -15.90 -0.25
CA THR A 117 32.53 -15.85 1.21
C THR A 117 31.46 -14.96 1.79
N GLY A 118 30.59 -15.51 2.65
CA GLY A 118 29.47 -14.76 3.23
C GLY A 118 28.45 -15.66 3.90
N THR A 119 27.23 -15.16 4.02
CA THR A 119 26.11 -15.88 4.61
C THR A 119 25.04 -16.20 3.57
N ILE A 120 24.47 -17.40 3.69
CA ILE A 120 23.29 -17.82 2.94
C ILE A 120 22.18 -18.09 3.94
N LEU A 121 21.01 -17.49 3.74
CA LEU A 121 19.79 -17.87 4.43
C LEU A 121 18.94 -18.70 3.48
N ALA A 122 18.96 -20.01 3.70
CA ALA A 122 18.12 -20.97 2.99
C ALA A 122 16.73 -21.01 3.63
N ARG A 123 15.69 -20.89 2.82
CA ARG A 123 14.28 -20.86 3.24
C ARG A 123 13.53 -22.01 2.60
N GLY A 124 12.92 -22.86 3.42
CA GLY A 124 12.20 -24.05 2.98
C GLY A 124 10.91 -24.27 3.75
N GLY A 125 10.11 -25.21 3.25
CA GLY A 125 8.79 -25.47 3.80
C GLY A 125 7.75 -24.44 3.40
N LYS A 126 6.66 -24.34 4.17
CA LYS A 126 5.55 -23.46 3.90
C LYS A 126 5.87 -22.01 4.26
N TYR A 127 5.44 -21.07 3.45
CA TYR A 127 5.43 -19.65 3.81
C TYR A 127 4.47 -19.44 4.98
N LEU A 128 4.97 -18.84 6.07
CA LEU A 128 4.20 -18.61 7.28
C LEU A 128 3.54 -17.25 7.31
N TYR A 129 4.28 -16.22 6.88
CA TYR A 129 3.78 -14.85 6.94
C TYR A 129 4.30 -14.03 5.77
N TRP A 130 3.37 -13.45 5.01
CA TRP A 130 3.65 -12.77 3.75
C TRP A 130 4.57 -11.53 3.89
N ASP A 131 4.38 -10.73 4.93
CA ASP A 131 5.11 -9.45 5.07
C ASP A 131 6.57 -9.63 5.55
N ASN A 132 6.91 -10.75 6.16
CA ASN A 132 8.25 -10.99 6.73
C ASN A 132 9.07 -12.03 5.96
N ASP A 133 8.57 -12.57 4.85
CA ASP A 133 9.26 -13.61 4.06
C ASP A 133 9.72 -14.83 4.89
N ARG A 134 8.96 -15.19 5.92
CA ARG A 134 9.31 -16.30 6.80
C ARG A 134 8.76 -17.62 6.32
N CYS A 135 9.59 -18.65 6.40
CA CYS A 135 9.23 -20.03 6.12
C CYS A 135 9.33 -20.89 7.38
N GLU A 136 8.67 -22.04 7.39
CA GLU A 136 8.71 -22.99 8.52
C GLU A 136 10.14 -23.39 8.89
N HIS A 137 10.98 -23.59 7.87
CA HIS A 137 12.37 -24.01 8.04
C HIS A 137 13.28 -22.94 7.44
N GLU A 138 14.17 -22.42 8.25
CA GLU A 138 15.21 -21.51 7.78
C GLU A 138 16.57 -22.00 8.28
N ILE A 139 17.59 -22.01 7.41
CA ILE A 139 18.94 -22.42 7.74
C ILE A 139 19.90 -21.30 7.36
N LEU A 140 20.62 -20.77 8.32
CA LEU A 140 21.65 -19.76 8.11
C LEU A 140 23.01 -20.44 8.02
N TYR A 141 23.61 -20.44 6.84
CA TYR A 141 24.95 -20.93 6.58
C TYR A 141 25.96 -19.79 6.58
N PHE A 142 27.11 -20.03 7.21
CA PHE A 142 28.28 -19.16 7.14
C PHE A 142 29.36 -19.85 6.30
N LEU A 143 29.68 -19.29 5.14
CA LEU A 143 30.62 -19.89 4.19
C LEU A 143 31.91 -19.07 4.10
N ARG A 144 33.01 -19.78 3.86
CA ARG A 144 34.30 -19.20 3.49
C ARG A 144 34.85 -19.94 2.30
N LYS A 145 35.07 -19.25 1.18
CA LYS A 145 35.51 -19.83 -0.09
C LYS A 145 34.66 -21.05 -0.51
N GLY A 146 33.33 -20.86 -0.47
CA GLY A 146 32.35 -21.88 -0.84
C GLY A 146 32.16 -23.00 0.17
N GLU A 147 32.93 -23.06 1.25
CA GLU A 147 32.82 -24.12 2.28
C GLU A 147 32.02 -23.63 3.49
N VAL A 148 31.09 -24.43 3.98
CA VAL A 148 30.33 -24.18 5.20
C VAL A 148 31.26 -24.30 6.42
N LYS A 149 31.34 -23.23 7.19
CA LYS A 149 32.08 -23.18 8.44
C LYS A 149 31.19 -23.28 9.67
N ARG A 150 29.93 -22.89 9.53
CA ARG A 150 28.91 -22.98 10.58
C ARG A 150 27.53 -22.96 9.96
N GLU A 151 26.58 -23.65 10.57
CA GLU A 151 25.15 -23.53 10.27
C GLU A 151 24.34 -23.23 11.53
N LYS A 152 23.18 -22.61 11.34
CA LYS A 152 22.16 -22.44 12.37
C LYS A 152 20.81 -22.75 11.75
N ARG A 153 20.12 -23.76 12.26
CA ARG A 153 18.76 -24.13 11.86
C ARG A 153 17.76 -23.39 12.74
N MET A 154 16.70 -22.89 12.13
CA MET A 154 15.63 -22.14 12.80
C MET A 154 14.30 -22.75 12.37
N TYR A 155 13.43 -22.98 13.34
CA TYR A 155 12.09 -23.47 13.13
C TYR A 155 11.11 -22.38 13.54
N ASN A 156 10.23 -22.02 12.60
CA ASN A 156 9.30 -20.91 12.78
C ASN A 156 7.88 -21.45 12.77
N THR A 157 6.99 -20.81 13.51
CA THR A 157 5.57 -21.14 13.52
C THR A 157 4.73 -19.89 13.36
N PHE A 158 3.55 -20.04 12.81
CA PHE A 158 2.57 -18.98 12.68
C PHE A 158 1.20 -19.48 13.10
N THR A 159 0.58 -18.78 14.04
CA THR A 159 -0.81 -18.99 14.44
C THR A 159 -1.58 -17.72 14.11
N ARG A 160 -2.61 -17.86 13.30
CA ARG A 160 -3.44 -16.73 12.87
C ARG A 160 -4.32 -16.24 14.00
N GLY A 161 -4.42 -14.94 14.16
CA GLY A 161 -5.34 -14.28 15.08
C GLY A 161 -6.76 -14.15 14.52
N SER A 162 -7.58 -13.38 15.21
CA SER A 162 -9.00 -13.21 14.90
C SER A 162 -9.34 -12.16 13.84
N ASN A 163 -8.36 -11.35 13.43
CA ASN A 163 -8.56 -10.27 12.45
C ASN A 163 -7.44 -10.26 11.39
N ASP A 164 -7.84 -10.29 10.12
CA ASP A 164 -6.92 -10.34 8.97
C ASP A 164 -6.28 -9.00 8.61
N SER A 165 -6.76 -7.90 9.19
CA SER A 165 -6.39 -6.55 8.78
C SER A 165 -6.05 -5.66 9.97
N TYR A 166 -5.10 -6.11 10.79
CA TYR A 166 -4.66 -5.38 12.00
C TYR A 166 -4.19 -3.96 11.71
N GLN A 167 -3.40 -3.76 10.65
CA GLN A 167 -2.92 -2.45 10.24
C GLN A 167 -4.09 -1.49 10.05
N HIS A 168 -5.07 -1.90 9.25
CA HIS A 168 -6.22 -1.08 8.93
C HIS A 168 -7.08 -0.80 10.17
N THR A 169 -7.35 -1.83 10.98
CA THR A 169 -8.13 -1.70 12.21
C THR A 169 -7.45 -0.78 13.22
N MET A 170 -6.12 -0.87 13.37
CA MET A 170 -5.37 0.01 14.26
C MET A 170 -5.34 1.44 13.76
N ASP A 171 -5.16 1.67 12.45
CA ASP A 171 -5.23 2.99 11.84
C ASP A 171 -6.57 3.67 12.13
N MET A 172 -7.66 2.93 11.96
CA MET A 172 -9.01 3.43 12.20
C MET A 172 -9.27 3.73 13.67
N LEU A 173 -8.89 2.80 14.56
CA LEU A 173 -9.08 2.96 16.01
C LEU A 173 -8.26 4.14 16.54
N PHE A 174 -7.06 4.33 16.04
CA PHE A 174 -6.16 5.40 16.46
C PHE A 174 -6.57 6.75 15.90
N ASN A 175 -6.91 6.81 14.61
CA ASN A 175 -7.28 8.05 13.93
C ASN A 175 -8.68 8.54 14.31
N GLY A 176 -9.61 7.62 14.58
CA GLY A 176 -10.98 7.96 14.97
C GLY A 176 -11.14 8.67 16.32
N ARG A 177 -10.06 8.83 17.08
CA ARG A 177 -10.12 9.30 18.47
C ARG A 177 -9.75 10.76 18.69
N GLY A 178 -9.70 11.58 17.64
CA GLY A 178 -9.44 13.01 17.82
C GLY A 178 -8.10 13.38 18.47
N MET A 179 -7.18 12.42 18.63
CA MET A 179 -5.86 12.70 19.19
C MET A 179 -5.11 13.68 18.30
N VAL A 180 -4.73 14.81 18.83
CA VAL A 180 -3.94 15.82 18.13
C VAL A 180 -2.47 15.43 18.21
N TRP A 181 -1.87 15.13 17.07
CA TRP A 181 -0.45 14.87 16.95
C TRP A 181 0.26 16.13 16.45
N GLU A 182 1.39 16.43 17.04
CA GLU A 182 2.20 17.55 16.56
C GLU A 182 3.02 17.13 15.31
N GLY A 183 2.66 17.67 14.15
CA GLY A 183 3.40 17.54 12.89
C GLY A 183 3.16 16.24 12.11
N ASP A 184 3.71 16.16 10.88
CA ASP A 184 3.69 14.96 10.04
C ASP A 184 4.63 13.90 10.60
N SER A 185 4.11 12.72 10.91
CA SER A 185 4.91 11.65 11.53
C SER A 185 4.36 10.27 11.22
N ILE A 186 5.27 9.32 11.06
CA ILE A 186 4.93 7.91 11.06
C ILE A 186 5.08 7.39 12.49
N ILE A 187 3.99 6.89 13.04
CA ILE A 187 3.95 6.23 14.33
C ILE A 187 4.00 4.71 14.10
N ASN A 188 4.96 4.06 14.70
CA ASN A 188 5.12 2.63 14.66
C ASN A 188 4.67 2.03 16.00
N ILE A 189 3.75 1.08 15.94
CA ILE A 189 3.25 0.34 17.10
C ILE A 189 3.74 -1.10 16.97
N GLU A 190 4.44 -1.59 17.99
CA GLU A 190 4.82 -2.99 18.10
C GLU A 190 3.97 -3.64 19.21
N ILE A 191 3.17 -4.63 18.83
CA ILE A 191 2.32 -5.40 19.73
C ILE A 191 2.98 -6.75 19.91
N PHE A 192 3.33 -7.10 21.15
CA PHE A 192 3.92 -8.37 21.52
C PHE A 192 2.80 -9.25 22.06
N PRO A 193 2.33 -10.26 21.32
CA PRO A 193 1.30 -11.18 21.81
C PRO A 193 1.88 -12.19 22.79
N ASN A 194 1.01 -12.78 23.59
CA ASN A 194 1.26 -14.05 24.26
C ASN A 194 1.12 -15.21 23.27
N THR A 195 1.46 -16.43 23.69
CA THR A 195 1.32 -17.64 22.85
C THR A 195 -0.13 -17.95 22.45
N ASP A 196 -1.10 -17.48 23.23
CA ASP A 196 -2.55 -17.62 22.98
C ASP A 196 -3.12 -16.48 22.10
N GLY A 197 -2.29 -15.52 21.69
CA GLY A 197 -2.68 -14.36 20.88
C GLY A 197 -3.20 -13.16 21.68
N THR A 198 -3.32 -13.23 23.00
CA THR A 198 -3.64 -12.06 23.81
C THR A 198 -2.49 -11.06 23.86
N VAL A 199 -2.79 -9.80 24.17
CA VAL A 199 -1.75 -8.76 24.25
C VAL A 199 -0.92 -8.94 25.53
N ASN A 200 0.39 -9.09 25.36
CA ASN A 200 1.36 -9.06 26.44
C ASN A 200 1.89 -7.65 26.70
N ARG A 201 2.35 -7.01 25.62
CA ARG A 201 2.98 -5.68 25.70
C ARG A 201 2.78 -4.92 24.39
N VAL A 202 2.63 -3.61 24.50
CA VAL A 202 2.60 -2.68 23.36
C VAL A 202 3.74 -1.67 23.50
N GLN A 203 4.38 -1.37 22.40
CA GLN A 203 5.42 -0.36 22.32
C GLN A 203 5.12 0.61 21.19
N VAL A 204 5.06 1.89 21.50
CA VAL A 204 4.83 2.96 20.51
C VAL A 204 6.13 3.71 20.25
N MET A 205 6.42 3.95 18.99
CA MET A 205 7.63 4.60 18.54
C MET A 205 7.29 5.59 17.41
N ARG A 206 8.05 6.70 17.38
CA ARG A 206 7.99 7.67 16.29
C ARG A 206 9.29 7.60 15.49
N ASP A 207 9.19 7.63 14.17
CA ASP A 207 10.36 7.78 13.32
C ASP A 207 10.69 9.28 13.18
N ARG A 208 11.86 9.67 13.66
CA ARG A 208 12.35 11.05 13.60
C ARG A 208 13.50 11.12 12.60
N ASP A 209 13.35 11.95 11.57
CA ASP A 209 14.47 12.27 10.67
C ASP A 209 15.49 13.14 11.42
N THR A 210 16.68 12.62 11.62
CA THR A 210 17.76 13.33 12.34
C THR A 210 18.57 14.23 11.42
N LYS A 211 18.30 14.23 10.09
CA LYS A 211 19.10 14.90 9.05
C LYS A 211 20.58 14.50 9.04
N VAL A 212 21.00 13.60 9.93
CA VAL A 212 22.38 13.11 10.06
C VAL A 212 22.52 11.81 9.28
N ARG A 213 22.93 11.90 8.03
CA ARG A 213 23.26 10.74 7.20
C ARG A 213 24.75 10.44 7.27
N SER A 214 25.07 9.17 7.52
CA SER A 214 26.46 8.72 7.56
C SER A 214 27.08 8.68 6.15
N LYS A 215 28.22 9.36 5.96
CA LYS A 215 29.04 9.28 4.73
C LYS A 215 29.94 8.03 4.76
N ILE A 216 29.38 6.86 4.97
CA ILE A 216 30.15 5.60 4.99
C ILE A 216 30.34 5.10 3.56
N SER A 217 31.60 4.83 3.15
CA SER A 217 31.89 4.23 1.85
C SER A 217 31.31 2.81 1.75
N ASP A 218 30.87 2.40 0.56
CA ASP A 218 30.20 1.11 0.31
C ASP A 218 31.00 -0.11 0.83
N GLY A 219 32.34 -0.10 0.69
CA GLY A 219 33.17 -1.20 1.17
C GLY A 219 33.18 -1.34 2.69
N ARG A 220 33.27 -0.22 3.43
CA ARG A 220 33.18 -0.20 4.90
C ARG A 220 31.78 -0.58 5.39
N LEU A 221 30.76 -0.17 4.63
CA LEU A 221 29.37 -0.49 4.91
C LEU A 221 29.14 -2.00 4.84
N ARG A 222 29.56 -2.65 3.74
CA ARG A 222 29.45 -4.12 3.56
C ARG A 222 30.18 -4.89 4.67
N ALA A 223 31.42 -4.52 4.98
CA ALA A 223 32.20 -5.14 6.05
C ALA A 223 31.54 -5.01 7.44
N LYS A 224 30.79 -3.92 7.67
CA LYS A 224 30.08 -3.72 8.92
C LYS A 224 28.80 -4.55 8.97
N VAL A 225 28.03 -4.62 7.87
CA VAL A 225 26.84 -5.47 7.75
C VAL A 225 27.21 -6.93 7.98
N GLU A 226 28.28 -7.44 7.36
CA GLU A 226 28.76 -8.81 7.56
C GLU A 226 29.11 -9.11 9.04
N ARG A 227 29.69 -8.14 9.75
CA ARG A 227 29.93 -8.29 11.20
C ARG A 227 28.63 -8.32 12.02
N LEU A 228 27.61 -7.56 11.61
CA LEU A 228 26.32 -7.55 12.29
C LEU A 228 25.58 -8.87 12.11
N ARG A 229 25.68 -9.50 10.93
CA ARG A 229 25.05 -10.78 10.62
C ARG A 229 25.54 -11.95 11.46
N LYS A 230 26.69 -11.81 12.13
CA LYS A 230 27.20 -12.82 13.08
C LYS A 230 26.50 -12.81 14.45
N LYS A 231 25.65 -11.82 14.74
CA LYS A 231 24.91 -11.71 16.01
C LYS A 231 23.66 -12.59 15.99
N ARG A 232 23.18 -13.00 17.19
CA ARG A 232 21.96 -13.82 17.33
C ARG A 232 20.73 -13.14 16.71
N ASN A 233 20.56 -11.85 16.93
CA ASN A 233 19.47 -11.02 16.42
C ASN A 233 19.92 -10.14 15.26
N TRP A 234 20.72 -10.68 14.36
CA TRP A 234 21.39 -9.94 13.30
C TRP A 234 20.44 -9.09 12.42
N TRP A 235 19.25 -9.60 12.10
CA TRP A 235 18.25 -8.90 11.26
C TRP A 235 17.76 -7.60 11.90
N GLU A 236 17.51 -7.61 13.24
CA GLU A 236 17.15 -6.38 13.96
C GLU A 236 18.30 -5.39 14.00
N VAL A 237 19.48 -5.90 14.28
CA VAL A 237 20.69 -5.06 14.40
C VAL A 237 21.07 -4.49 13.05
N GLU A 238 20.97 -5.27 11.96
CA GLU A 238 21.21 -4.82 10.60
C GLU A 238 20.14 -3.79 10.19
N SER A 239 18.85 -4.06 10.40
CA SER A 239 17.76 -3.13 10.09
C SER A 239 17.89 -1.82 10.84
N ARG A 240 18.23 -1.86 12.13
CA ARG A 240 18.50 -0.67 12.95
C ARG A 240 19.69 0.13 12.40
N PHE A 241 20.78 -0.56 12.05
CA PHE A 241 21.96 0.07 11.48
C PHE A 241 21.65 0.81 10.18
N TRP A 242 20.93 0.17 9.24
CA TRP A 242 20.52 0.83 8.01
C TRP A 242 19.66 2.06 8.28
N ARG A 243 18.66 1.93 9.12
CA ARG A 243 17.74 3.02 9.45
C ARG A 243 18.45 4.19 10.11
N GLU A 244 19.19 3.96 11.19
CA GLU A 244 19.79 5.04 12.00
C GLU A 244 21.03 5.65 11.35
N LYS A 245 21.87 4.84 10.70
CA LYS A 245 23.19 5.29 10.21
C LYS A 245 23.20 5.63 8.74
N VAL A 246 22.36 5.01 7.93
CA VAL A 246 22.32 5.24 6.48
C VAL A 246 21.18 6.19 6.14
N LEU A 247 19.97 5.93 6.62
CA LEU A 247 18.80 6.76 6.34
C LEU A 247 18.67 7.97 7.29
N GLY A 248 19.38 7.97 8.41
CA GLY A 248 19.31 9.05 9.40
C GLY A 248 18.00 9.10 10.19
N ILE A 249 17.28 7.98 10.24
CA ILE A 249 16.01 7.87 10.96
C ILE A 249 16.27 7.30 12.35
N LYS A 250 15.92 8.07 13.38
CA LYS A 250 16.01 7.63 14.77
C LYS A 250 14.62 7.31 15.31
N LYS A 251 14.47 6.13 15.92
CA LYS A 251 13.25 5.76 16.65
C LYS A 251 13.23 6.41 18.02
N GLU A 252 12.23 7.22 18.27
CA GLU A 252 11.91 7.77 19.57
C GLU A 252 10.82 6.89 20.20
N ARG A 253 11.08 6.37 21.41
CA ARG A 253 10.15 5.48 22.12
C ARG A 253 9.34 6.27 23.13
N TYR A 254 8.03 6.05 23.13
CA TYR A 254 7.15 6.60 24.15
C TYR A 254 7.06 5.66 25.35
N GLY A 255 7.11 6.23 26.58
CA GLY A 255 6.95 5.46 27.81
C GLY A 255 5.53 4.90 27.97
N GLN A 256 5.34 3.94 28.86
CA GLN A 256 4.05 3.27 29.08
C GLN A 256 2.93 4.23 29.51
N ASN A 257 3.26 5.28 30.24
CA ASN A 257 2.31 6.30 30.71
C ASN A 257 2.02 7.40 29.66
N HIS A 258 2.71 7.37 28.51
CA HIS A 258 2.46 8.35 27.47
C HIS A 258 1.05 8.15 26.88
N PRO A 259 0.28 9.23 26.58
CA PRO A 259 -1.08 9.11 26.06
C PRO A 259 -1.19 8.17 24.86
N TYR A 260 -0.23 8.26 23.93
CA TYR A 260 -0.20 7.42 22.73
C TYR A 260 0.00 5.94 23.05
N THR A 261 0.82 5.62 24.03
CA THR A 261 1.05 4.23 24.45
C THR A 261 -0.19 3.66 25.14
N ARG A 262 -0.81 4.42 26.02
CA ARG A 262 -2.06 4.02 26.67
C ARG A 262 -3.18 3.78 25.66
N GLU A 263 -3.28 4.66 24.67
CA GLU A 263 -4.25 4.53 23.59
C GLU A 263 -3.99 3.30 22.72
N ALA A 264 -2.73 3.07 22.35
CA ALA A 264 -2.33 1.90 21.58
C ALA A 264 -2.62 0.59 22.35
N ILE A 265 -2.35 0.56 23.65
CA ILE A 265 -2.70 -0.59 24.51
C ILE A 265 -4.21 -0.83 24.45
N ALA A 266 -5.00 0.21 24.72
CA ALA A 266 -6.45 0.10 24.73
C ALA A 266 -7.02 -0.33 23.37
N CYS A 267 -6.44 0.13 22.25
CA CYS A 267 -6.82 -0.32 20.91
C CYS A 267 -6.40 -1.77 20.66
N ALA A 268 -5.19 -2.16 21.07
CA ALA A 268 -4.70 -3.52 20.88
C ALA A 268 -5.52 -4.55 21.68
N GLU A 269 -5.95 -4.21 22.87
CA GLU A 269 -6.80 -5.07 23.74
C GLU A 269 -8.22 -5.28 23.20
N LEU A 270 -8.68 -4.45 22.25
CA LEU A 270 -9.96 -4.65 21.58
C LEU A 270 -9.93 -5.82 20.58
N MET A 271 -8.75 -6.22 20.11
CA MET A 271 -8.59 -7.42 19.29
C MET A 271 -8.73 -8.66 20.16
N GLU A 272 -9.53 -9.62 19.73
CA GLU A 272 -9.72 -10.86 20.48
C GLU A 272 -8.42 -11.66 20.56
N LYS A 273 -7.77 -11.82 19.41
CA LYS A 273 -6.49 -12.51 19.29
C LYS A 273 -5.65 -11.87 18.19
N TRP A 274 -4.40 -11.65 18.49
CA TRP A 274 -3.38 -11.22 17.53
C TRP A 274 -2.71 -12.42 16.86
N ASP A 275 -2.15 -12.21 15.69
CA ASP A 275 -1.27 -13.18 15.06
C ASP A 275 -0.07 -13.47 15.94
N VAL A 276 0.30 -14.74 16.07
CA VAL A 276 1.49 -15.17 16.80
C VAL A 276 2.48 -15.78 15.83
N LEU A 277 3.56 -15.07 15.56
CA LEU A 277 4.69 -15.54 14.78
C LEU A 277 5.84 -15.85 15.74
N THR A 278 6.35 -17.06 15.73
CA THR A 278 7.60 -17.40 16.43
C THR A 278 8.74 -17.54 15.43
N PHE A 279 9.86 -16.97 15.76
CA PHE A 279 11.09 -17.10 15.01
C PHE A 279 12.18 -17.67 15.92
N ASP A 280 12.65 -18.87 15.62
CA ASP A 280 13.62 -19.60 16.45
C ASP A 280 13.20 -19.69 17.93
N GLY A 281 11.87 -19.94 18.16
CA GLY A 281 11.28 -20.02 19.49
C GLY A 281 10.97 -18.67 20.17
N GLU A 282 11.33 -17.54 19.56
CA GLU A 282 11.04 -16.19 20.10
C GLU A 282 9.81 -15.61 19.41
N ILE A 283 8.82 -15.14 20.19
CA ILE A 283 7.62 -14.49 19.68
C ILE A 283 8.00 -13.13 19.08
N GLN A 284 7.59 -12.91 17.84
CA GLN A 284 7.82 -11.67 17.12
C GLN A 284 6.68 -10.69 17.35
N PRO A 285 6.96 -9.37 17.43
CA PRO A 285 5.90 -8.38 17.51
C PRO A 285 5.14 -8.27 16.19
N VAL A 286 3.83 -8.10 16.29
CA VAL A 286 3.00 -7.60 15.19
C VAL A 286 3.29 -6.11 15.06
N ARG A 287 3.60 -5.66 13.83
CA ARG A 287 3.97 -4.27 13.55
C ARG A 287 2.85 -3.57 12.81
N VAL A 288 2.44 -2.44 13.34
CA VAL A 288 1.46 -1.55 12.76
C VAL A 288 2.11 -0.19 12.58
N SER A 289 2.04 0.37 11.38
CA SER A 289 2.55 1.72 11.09
C SER A 289 1.38 2.63 10.73
N ILE A 290 1.24 3.73 11.47
CA ILE A 290 0.20 4.72 11.27
C ILE A 290 0.84 5.96 10.66
N GLU A 291 0.45 6.31 9.44
CA GLU A 291 0.86 7.56 8.81
C GLU A 291 -0.07 8.68 9.23
N TRP A 292 0.52 9.77 9.70
CA TRP A 292 -0.19 10.94 10.16
C TRP A 292 0.19 12.16 9.31
N GLY A 293 -0.77 12.80 8.66
CA GLY A 293 -0.55 13.96 7.81
C GLY A 293 -1.56 15.08 8.05
N LYS A 294 -1.25 16.27 7.59
CA LYS A 294 -2.09 17.48 7.73
C LYS A 294 -3.45 17.40 7.03
N ASP A 295 -3.60 16.50 6.08
CA ASP A 295 -4.82 16.35 5.27
C ASP A 295 -5.67 15.17 5.74
N ARG A 296 -6.19 15.30 6.95
CA ARG A 296 -7.00 14.27 7.63
C ARG A 296 -8.34 13.97 6.95
N SER A 297 -9.02 15.00 6.48
CA SER A 297 -10.40 14.89 6.00
C SER A 297 -10.50 14.01 4.75
N ARG A 298 -9.55 14.15 3.82
CA ARG A 298 -9.55 13.37 2.57
C ARG A 298 -9.17 11.90 2.75
N LYS A 299 -8.21 11.58 3.64
CA LYS A 299 -7.79 10.16 3.85
C LYS A 299 -8.83 9.36 4.61
N ILE A 300 -9.50 9.95 5.58
CA ILE A 300 -10.56 9.27 6.33
C ILE A 300 -11.73 8.96 5.41
N ASN A 301 -12.19 9.92 4.62
CA ASN A 301 -13.29 9.70 3.68
C ASN A 301 -12.92 8.66 2.59
N TRP A 302 -11.67 8.65 2.11
CA TRP A 302 -11.23 7.65 1.14
C TRP A 302 -11.22 6.22 1.71
N LEU A 303 -10.79 6.03 2.95
CA LEU A 303 -10.81 4.73 3.63
C LEU A 303 -12.25 4.23 3.88
N PHE A 304 -13.17 5.11 4.25
CA PHE A 304 -14.56 4.77 4.50
C PHE A 304 -15.36 4.44 3.25
N ASN A 305 -15.02 5.00 2.11
CA ASN A 305 -15.68 4.72 0.84
C ASN A 305 -15.47 3.29 0.30
N PHE A 306 -14.53 2.54 0.88
CA PHE A 306 -14.32 1.12 0.58
C PHE A 306 -15.17 0.16 1.42
N PHE A 307 -15.89 0.68 2.43
CA PHE A 307 -16.73 -0.16 3.29
C PHE A 307 -18.06 -0.49 2.62
N ASP A 308 -18.57 -1.67 2.92
CA ASP A 308 -19.90 -2.07 2.48
C ASP A 308 -20.92 -1.02 2.96
N LYS A 309 -21.67 -0.44 2.01
CA LYS A 309 -22.67 0.61 2.28
C LYS A 309 -23.72 0.21 3.31
N ASN A 310 -23.93 -1.09 3.51
CA ASN A 310 -24.86 -1.63 4.48
C ASN A 310 -24.34 -1.57 5.94
N GLU A 311 -23.08 -1.20 6.14
CA GLU A 311 -22.44 -1.21 7.45
C GLU A 311 -22.08 0.20 7.97
N GLN A 312 -22.80 1.23 7.56
CA GLN A 312 -22.61 2.62 8.04
C GLN A 312 -23.63 2.95 9.14
N ASP A 313 -23.30 3.99 9.93
CA ASP A 313 -24.26 4.57 10.87
C ASP A 313 -25.48 5.08 10.10
N SER A 314 -26.64 5.05 10.74
CA SER A 314 -27.89 5.53 10.17
C SER A 314 -28.43 6.72 10.97
N LEU A 315 -29.13 7.63 10.28
CA LEU A 315 -29.77 8.79 10.88
C LEU A 315 -31.22 8.86 10.44
N ILE A 316 -32.10 9.12 11.38
CA ILE A 316 -33.52 9.38 11.13
C ILE A 316 -33.78 10.89 11.22
N MET A 317 -34.38 11.45 10.19
CA MET A 317 -34.77 12.84 10.16
C MET A 317 -36.04 13.01 9.31
N GLU A 318 -37.05 13.69 9.81
CA GLU A 318 -38.29 13.98 9.07
C GLU A 318 -38.95 12.75 8.43
N GLY A 319 -38.89 11.59 9.13
CA GLY A 319 -39.43 10.31 8.64
C GLY A 319 -38.59 9.59 7.60
N GLY A 320 -37.47 10.17 7.15
CA GLY A 320 -36.51 9.54 6.26
C GLY A 320 -35.36 8.89 7.02
N THR A 321 -34.77 7.83 6.43
CA THR A 321 -33.56 7.20 6.93
C THR A 321 -32.41 7.52 5.99
N TYR A 322 -31.33 8.02 6.55
CA TYR A 322 -30.13 8.44 5.86
C TYR A 322 -28.94 7.60 6.30
N ARG A 323 -27.97 7.47 5.44
CA ARG A 323 -26.63 6.94 5.77
C ARG A 323 -25.76 8.10 6.27
N VAL A 324 -25.00 7.88 7.32
CA VAL A 324 -24.17 8.92 7.96
C VAL A 324 -22.71 8.69 7.61
N ASP A 325 -22.06 9.71 7.06
CA ASP A 325 -20.64 9.72 6.71
C ASP A 325 -19.76 10.38 7.80
N ALA A 326 -20.33 10.67 8.95
CA ALA A 326 -19.65 11.16 10.15
C ALA A 326 -19.77 10.16 11.30
N TYR A 327 -18.90 10.28 12.28
CA TYR A 327 -18.87 9.38 13.45
C TYR A 327 -18.87 10.18 14.75
N PRO A 328 -20.01 10.75 15.15
CA PRO A 328 -20.09 11.64 16.31
C PRO A 328 -19.60 11.03 17.60
N LEU A 329 -19.85 9.72 17.82
CA LEU A 329 -19.44 9.02 19.04
C LEU A 329 -17.92 8.95 19.19
N GLN A 330 -17.16 8.97 18.08
CA GLN A 330 -15.70 8.92 18.12
C GLN A 330 -15.04 10.19 18.65
N GLN A 331 -15.78 11.29 18.78
CA GLN A 331 -15.25 12.53 19.33
C GLN A 331 -15.17 12.51 20.86
N ASP A 332 -15.90 11.61 21.54
CA ASP A 332 -15.87 11.50 23.00
C ASP A 332 -15.13 10.22 23.44
N LEU A 333 -13.93 10.44 24.01
CA LEU A 333 -13.08 9.33 24.46
C LEU A 333 -13.66 8.58 25.67
N ASP A 334 -14.41 9.27 26.53
CA ASP A 334 -14.99 8.67 27.74
C ASP A 334 -16.12 7.72 27.34
N LEU A 335 -16.97 8.14 26.40
CA LEU A 335 -18.04 7.31 25.87
C LEU A 335 -17.47 6.07 25.16
N ILE A 336 -16.47 6.26 24.31
CA ILE A 336 -15.80 5.12 23.65
C ILE A 336 -15.12 4.20 24.66
N THR A 337 -14.51 4.73 25.70
CA THR A 337 -13.89 3.92 26.75
C THR A 337 -14.92 3.07 27.50
N ARG A 338 -16.11 3.60 27.79
CA ARG A 338 -17.22 2.84 28.38
C ARG A 338 -17.76 1.76 27.44
N LEU A 339 -17.78 2.05 26.13
CA LEU A 339 -18.27 1.12 25.11
C LEU A 339 -17.31 -0.05 24.84
N ARG A 340 -16.00 0.14 24.97
CA ARG A 340 -14.94 -0.83 24.66
C ARG A 340 -15.18 -2.26 25.17
N PRO A 341 -15.56 -2.48 26.44
CA PRO A 341 -15.76 -3.85 26.95
C PRO A 341 -16.85 -4.62 26.20
N ARG A 342 -17.81 -3.90 25.57
CA ARG A 342 -18.90 -4.46 24.76
C ARG A 342 -18.51 -4.71 23.29
N LEU A 343 -17.36 -4.22 22.89
CA LEU A 343 -16.85 -4.28 21.50
C LEU A 343 -15.70 -5.27 21.31
N ARG A 344 -15.29 -5.99 22.36
CA ARG A 344 -14.19 -6.95 22.25
C ARG A 344 -14.48 -7.99 21.16
N GLY A 345 -13.54 -8.15 20.23
CA GLY A 345 -13.67 -9.06 19.08
C GLY A 345 -14.71 -8.66 18.02
N ALA A 346 -15.32 -7.48 18.12
CA ALA A 346 -16.31 -7.00 17.14
C ALA A 346 -15.69 -6.31 15.91
N PHE A 347 -14.39 -6.06 15.94
CA PHE A 347 -13.69 -5.33 14.88
C PHE A 347 -13.47 -6.21 13.65
N THR A 348 -13.83 -5.70 12.48
CA THR A 348 -13.60 -6.37 11.20
C THR A 348 -12.93 -5.40 10.22
N ARG A 349 -12.46 -5.92 9.07
CA ARG A 349 -11.93 -5.08 8.00
C ARG A 349 -12.95 -4.05 7.50
N HIS A 350 -14.23 -4.44 7.46
CA HIS A 350 -15.33 -3.59 6.97
C HIS A 350 -15.93 -2.73 8.08
N GLN A 351 -15.72 -3.10 9.35
CA GLN A 351 -16.22 -2.38 10.52
C GLN A 351 -15.13 -2.21 11.59
N PRO A 352 -14.20 -1.28 11.37
CA PRO A 352 -13.07 -1.06 12.28
C PRO A 352 -13.48 -0.43 13.61
N ARG A 353 -14.71 0.09 13.73
CA ARG A 353 -15.25 0.63 14.99
C ARG A 353 -15.87 -0.45 15.89
N GLY A 354 -16.28 -1.59 15.30
CA GLY A 354 -16.93 -2.70 16.00
C GLY A 354 -18.38 -2.44 16.38
N TYR A 355 -18.94 -1.26 16.06
CA TYR A 355 -20.33 -0.90 16.30
C TYR A 355 -20.95 -0.16 15.12
N LEU A 356 -22.28 -0.19 15.07
CA LEU A 356 -23.12 0.70 14.27
C LEU A 356 -23.96 1.55 15.21
N ALA A 357 -24.05 2.83 14.95
CA ALA A 357 -24.89 3.75 15.69
C ALA A 357 -26.10 4.17 14.86
N ARG A 358 -27.24 4.36 15.55
CA ARG A 358 -28.41 5.00 14.97
C ARG A 358 -28.61 6.35 15.63
N TRP A 359 -28.72 7.35 14.79
CA TRP A 359 -28.89 8.74 15.19
C TRP A 359 -30.27 9.24 14.82
N GLN A 360 -30.70 10.32 15.46
CA GLN A 360 -31.93 11.03 15.11
C GLN A 360 -31.69 12.54 15.23
N ILE A 361 -32.18 13.30 14.28
CA ILE A 361 -32.32 14.74 14.44
C ILE A 361 -33.77 15.01 14.75
N ALA A 362 -34.03 15.58 15.93
CA ALA A 362 -35.34 16.00 16.41
C ALA A 362 -35.19 17.32 17.20
N ASP A 363 -36.07 18.28 16.98
CA ASP A 363 -36.07 19.60 17.65
C ASP A 363 -34.68 20.26 17.61
N GLU A 364 -34.03 20.20 16.43
CA GLU A 364 -32.68 20.70 16.19
C GLU A 364 -31.59 20.02 17.04
N GLY A 365 -31.91 18.96 17.79
CA GLY A 365 -30.97 18.15 18.55
C GLY A 365 -30.53 16.92 17.80
N LEU A 366 -29.25 16.56 17.92
CA LEU A 366 -28.69 15.29 17.47
C LEU A 366 -28.73 14.28 18.63
N TRP A 367 -29.44 13.20 18.43
CA TRP A 367 -29.69 12.18 19.45
C TRP A 367 -29.13 10.83 19.03
N LEU A 368 -28.40 10.16 19.92
CA LEU A 368 -28.03 8.76 19.79
C LEU A 368 -29.17 7.88 20.29
N THR A 369 -29.76 7.09 19.40
CA THR A 369 -30.96 6.28 19.73
C THR A 369 -30.66 4.79 19.90
N GLU A 370 -29.62 4.27 19.21
CA GLU A 370 -29.25 2.86 19.31
C GLU A 370 -27.76 2.69 19.03
N ILE A 371 -27.13 1.73 19.68
CA ILE A 371 -25.83 1.20 19.32
C ILE A 371 -25.94 -0.32 19.19
N ARG A 372 -25.34 -0.87 18.14
CA ARG A 372 -25.35 -2.30 17.85
C ARG A 372 -23.92 -2.82 17.65
N ASN A 373 -23.61 -3.93 18.33
CA ASN A 373 -22.34 -4.62 18.08
C ASN A 373 -22.39 -5.28 16.71
N VAL A 374 -21.42 -4.97 15.84
CA VAL A 374 -21.40 -5.43 14.45
C VAL A 374 -21.29 -6.94 14.33
N ARG A 375 -20.44 -7.58 15.14
CA ARG A 375 -20.21 -9.02 15.06
C ARG A 375 -21.40 -9.84 15.52
N THR A 376 -22.04 -9.42 16.60
CA THR A 376 -23.11 -10.19 17.24
C THR A 376 -24.51 -9.75 16.83
N GLY A 377 -24.63 -8.57 16.18
CA GLY A 377 -25.90 -7.93 15.86
C GLY A 377 -26.69 -7.47 17.10
N LYS A 378 -26.19 -7.66 18.32
CA LYS A 378 -26.89 -7.33 19.54
C LYS A 378 -26.87 -5.84 19.83
N VAL A 379 -27.98 -5.30 20.27
CA VAL A 379 -28.09 -3.93 20.77
C VAL A 379 -27.30 -3.83 22.10
N ILE A 380 -26.51 -2.76 22.19
CA ILE A 380 -25.77 -2.39 23.38
C ILE A 380 -26.63 -1.37 24.14
N PRO A 381 -27.01 -1.62 25.40
CA PRO A 381 -27.81 -0.70 26.19
C PRO A 381 -27.16 0.69 26.28
N LEU A 382 -27.93 1.75 26.09
CA LEU A 382 -27.43 3.13 26.14
C LEU A 382 -26.94 3.54 27.54
N GLU A 383 -27.40 2.86 28.57
CA GLU A 383 -26.94 3.00 29.97
C GLU A 383 -25.42 2.72 30.11
N VAL A 384 -24.83 1.96 29.19
CA VAL A 384 -23.38 1.76 29.16
C VAL A 384 -22.65 3.09 28.94
N LEU A 385 -23.24 4.00 28.14
CA LEU A 385 -22.70 5.32 27.87
C LEU A 385 -23.13 6.35 28.90
N ALA A 386 -24.42 6.35 29.26
CA ALA A 386 -25.00 7.30 30.19
C ALA A 386 -25.71 6.52 31.35
N PRO A 387 -24.97 6.16 32.41
CA PRO A 387 -25.57 5.45 33.54
C PRO A 387 -26.77 6.19 34.14
N GLY A 388 -27.89 5.49 34.27
CA GLY A 388 -29.13 6.05 34.85
C GLY A 388 -30.07 6.71 33.85
N ASN A 389 -29.79 6.67 32.53
CA ASN A 389 -30.70 7.23 31.52
C ASN A 389 -31.90 6.34 31.15
N ASN A 390 -32.00 5.14 31.74
CA ASN A 390 -33.11 4.20 31.57
C ASN A 390 -33.38 3.82 30.08
N GLY A 391 -32.33 3.79 29.25
CA GLY A 391 -32.45 3.44 27.83
C GLY A 391 -32.97 4.55 26.93
N GLU A 392 -33.21 5.75 27.45
CA GLU A 392 -33.65 6.88 26.68
C GLU A 392 -32.55 7.36 25.69
N PRO A 393 -32.90 7.99 24.54
CA PRO A 393 -31.95 8.60 23.63
C PRO A 393 -31.01 9.56 24.33
N ILE A 394 -29.72 9.59 23.90
CA ILE A 394 -28.71 10.45 24.49
C ILE A 394 -28.45 11.62 23.54
N GLU A 395 -28.66 12.86 24.01
CA GLU A 395 -28.28 14.05 23.25
C GLU A 395 -26.76 14.10 23.05
N ALA A 396 -26.33 14.27 21.80
CA ALA A 396 -24.91 14.26 21.45
C ALA A 396 -24.21 15.59 21.79
N SER A 397 -24.39 16.09 23.01
CA SER A 397 -23.84 17.37 23.46
C SER A 397 -22.31 17.48 23.40
N TRP A 398 -21.62 16.36 23.28
CA TRP A 398 -20.17 16.29 23.06
C TRP A 398 -19.77 16.58 21.60
N TYR A 399 -20.71 16.45 20.62
CA TYR A 399 -20.40 16.57 19.21
C TYR A 399 -20.45 18.03 18.73
N THR A 400 -19.35 18.48 18.13
CA THR A 400 -19.27 19.74 17.39
C THR A 400 -18.52 19.50 16.09
N GLY A 401 -19.15 19.79 14.95
CA GLY A 401 -18.56 19.57 13.64
C GLY A 401 -19.58 19.51 12.52
N ILE A 402 -19.13 19.10 11.36
CA ILE A 402 -19.99 18.89 10.20
C ILE A 402 -20.51 17.45 10.24
N LEU A 403 -21.82 17.30 10.12
CA LEU A 403 -22.53 16.04 9.99
C LEU A 403 -23.06 15.93 8.56
N GLU A 404 -22.47 15.00 7.82
CA GLU A 404 -22.86 14.70 6.44
C GLU A 404 -23.64 13.39 6.42
N PHE A 405 -24.77 13.37 5.74
CA PHE A 405 -25.60 12.19 5.56
C PHE A 405 -26.38 12.24 4.25
N ALA A 406 -26.65 11.07 3.70
CA ALA A 406 -27.17 10.97 2.36
C ALA A 406 -28.23 9.86 2.23
N ARG A 407 -29.08 9.98 1.20
CA ARG A 407 -30.06 8.96 0.82
C ARG A 407 -30.36 8.98 -0.67
N GLY A 408 -31.00 7.92 -1.12
CA GLY A 408 -31.50 7.79 -2.49
C GLY A 408 -30.58 6.96 -3.37
N GLU A 409 -30.69 7.16 -4.66
CA GLU A 409 -29.91 6.46 -5.66
C GLU A 409 -28.45 6.92 -5.65
N VAL A 410 -27.53 5.97 -5.76
CA VAL A 410 -26.11 6.25 -5.98
C VAL A 410 -25.92 6.68 -7.42
N LEU A 411 -25.50 7.92 -7.63
CA LEU A 411 -25.45 8.54 -8.95
C LEU A 411 -24.35 8.00 -9.85
N GLY A 412 -23.27 7.43 -9.30
CA GLY A 412 -22.18 6.92 -10.13
C GLY A 412 -21.35 5.84 -9.45
N GLN A 413 -20.78 4.93 -10.28
CA GLN A 413 -19.77 3.98 -9.85
C GLN A 413 -18.48 4.33 -10.57
N GLY A 414 -17.49 4.87 -9.87
CA GLY A 414 -16.18 5.19 -10.43
C GLY A 414 -15.54 6.44 -9.82
N TYR A 415 -14.23 6.55 -9.93
CA TYR A 415 -13.48 7.71 -9.49
C TYR A 415 -13.73 8.90 -10.45
N PRO A 416 -14.01 10.11 -9.95
CA PRO A 416 -14.09 10.57 -8.55
C PRO A 416 -15.48 10.44 -7.91
N LEU A 417 -16.50 9.90 -8.60
CA LEU A 417 -17.92 9.85 -8.27
C LEU A 417 -18.31 8.71 -7.32
N SER A 418 -17.35 8.05 -6.76
CA SER A 418 -17.53 6.76 -6.10
C SER A 418 -18.43 6.79 -4.86
N CYS A 419 -19.44 7.53 -4.73
CA CYS A 419 -20.45 7.38 -3.66
C CYS A 419 -21.38 8.56 -3.43
N ALA A 420 -21.50 9.50 -4.37
CA ALA A 420 -22.50 10.55 -4.23
C ALA A 420 -23.92 9.95 -4.35
N GLU A 421 -24.78 10.25 -3.41
CA GLU A 421 -26.18 9.90 -3.46
C GLU A 421 -27.01 11.10 -3.95
N LYS A 422 -28.18 10.81 -4.46
CA LYS A 422 -29.03 11.83 -5.06
C LYS A 422 -29.35 12.97 -4.09
N GLU A 423 -29.63 12.67 -2.83
CA GLU A 423 -29.87 13.67 -1.80
C GLU A 423 -28.79 13.59 -0.73
N GLU A 424 -28.09 14.69 -0.52
CA GLU A 424 -27.10 14.85 0.55
C GLU A 424 -27.51 16.02 1.45
N VAL A 425 -27.34 15.83 2.74
CA VAL A 425 -27.63 16.86 3.74
C VAL A 425 -26.36 17.11 4.54
N VAL A 426 -25.97 18.35 4.62
CA VAL A 426 -24.83 18.83 5.40
C VAL A 426 -25.35 19.70 6.54
N CYS A 427 -25.11 19.27 7.77
CA CYS A 427 -25.47 20.02 8.97
C CYS A 427 -24.21 20.50 9.70
N GLU A 428 -24.19 21.76 10.08
CA GLU A 428 -23.27 22.25 11.10
C GLU A 428 -23.90 22.01 12.47
N VAL A 429 -23.17 21.26 13.32
CA VAL A 429 -23.64 20.91 14.66
C VAL A 429 -22.69 21.51 15.69
N ILE A 430 -23.26 22.22 16.68
CA ILE A 430 -22.52 22.77 17.81
C ILE A 430 -23.10 22.20 19.09
N ARG A 431 -22.29 21.44 19.85
CA ARG A 431 -22.68 20.80 21.10
C ARG A 431 -24.01 20.04 20.97
N GLY A 432 -24.11 19.22 19.91
CA GLY A 432 -25.30 18.41 19.64
C GLY A 432 -26.48 19.18 19.03
N ARG A 433 -26.39 20.47 18.82
CA ARG A 433 -27.43 21.29 18.19
C ARG A 433 -27.10 21.60 16.75
N VAL A 434 -28.04 21.34 15.85
CA VAL A 434 -27.97 21.72 14.44
C VAL A 434 -28.19 23.22 14.35
N VAL A 435 -27.16 23.96 13.97
CA VAL A 435 -27.20 25.44 13.83
C VAL A 435 -27.35 25.88 12.39
N HIS A 436 -26.96 25.05 11.47
CA HIS A 436 -27.15 25.30 10.03
C HIS A 436 -27.37 23.96 9.31
N ARG A 437 -28.24 24.00 8.28
CA ARG A 437 -28.54 22.82 7.46
C ARG A 437 -28.63 23.22 6.00
N THR A 438 -27.95 22.46 5.13
CA THR A 438 -28.07 22.61 3.67
C THR A 438 -28.43 21.25 3.08
N VAL A 439 -29.42 21.25 2.20
CA VAL A 439 -29.83 20.04 1.44
C VAL A 439 -29.39 20.23 0.00
N TYR A 440 -28.71 19.23 -0.52
CA TYR A 440 -28.25 19.19 -1.90
C TYR A 440 -28.99 18.12 -2.68
N ASP A 441 -29.47 18.46 -3.87
CA ASP A 441 -29.96 17.50 -4.85
C ASP A 441 -28.87 17.30 -5.90
N ASN A 442 -28.12 16.23 -5.74
CA ASN A 442 -27.00 15.88 -6.61
C ASN A 442 -27.52 15.26 -7.90
N TYR A 443 -26.82 15.50 -9.00
CA TYR A 443 -27.23 14.93 -10.27
C TYR A 443 -26.04 14.67 -11.20
N ILE A 444 -26.25 13.72 -12.12
CA ILE A 444 -25.39 13.53 -13.29
C ILE A 444 -26.23 13.83 -14.52
N GLN A 445 -25.75 14.74 -15.33
CA GLN A 445 -26.32 15.03 -16.64
C GLN A 445 -25.40 14.43 -17.71
N PRO A 446 -25.88 13.49 -18.53
CA PRO A 446 -25.06 12.89 -19.58
C PRO A 446 -24.53 13.95 -20.55
N GLY A 447 -23.30 13.78 -20.97
CA GLY A 447 -22.69 14.56 -22.04
C GLY A 447 -23.19 14.12 -23.44
N ASP A 448 -22.70 14.80 -24.46
CA ASP A 448 -22.96 14.43 -25.84
C ASP A 448 -22.00 13.32 -26.30
N SER A 449 -22.50 12.10 -26.32
CA SER A 449 -21.72 10.93 -26.74
C SER A 449 -21.22 11.01 -28.18
N VAL A 450 -21.91 11.74 -29.05
CA VAL A 450 -21.51 11.90 -30.46
C VAL A 450 -20.25 12.75 -30.57
N THR A 451 -20.25 13.92 -29.89
CA THR A 451 -19.07 14.79 -29.88
C THR A 451 -17.92 14.22 -29.09
N TYR A 452 -18.19 13.46 -28.01
CA TYR A 452 -17.15 12.73 -27.30
C TYR A 452 -16.48 11.66 -28.18
N ASN A 453 -17.28 10.87 -28.90
CA ASN A 453 -16.75 9.90 -29.85
C ASN A 453 -15.97 10.57 -30.98
N HIS A 454 -16.43 11.74 -31.45
CA HIS A 454 -15.70 12.55 -32.43
C HIS A 454 -14.35 13.00 -31.88
N PHE A 455 -14.27 13.48 -30.64
CA PHE A 455 -13.02 13.79 -29.96
C PHE A 455 -12.03 12.63 -30.01
N ILE A 456 -12.47 11.42 -29.62
CA ILE A 456 -11.64 10.21 -29.68
C ILE A 456 -11.20 9.88 -31.11
N GLN A 457 -12.11 10.01 -32.09
CA GLN A 457 -11.82 9.75 -33.50
C GLN A 457 -10.80 10.75 -34.08
N VAL A 458 -10.96 12.05 -33.79
CA VAL A 458 -10.00 13.09 -34.25
C VAL A 458 -8.60 12.79 -33.76
N ILE A 459 -8.45 12.38 -32.49
CA ILE A 459 -7.17 12.03 -31.92
C ILE A 459 -6.60 10.75 -32.57
N ARG A 460 -7.42 9.70 -32.74
CA ARG A 460 -7.00 8.42 -33.32
C ARG A 460 -6.67 8.49 -34.80
N SER A 461 -7.33 9.38 -35.55
CA SER A 461 -7.10 9.59 -36.98
C SER A 461 -5.90 10.48 -37.29
N HIS A 462 -5.23 11.03 -36.27
CA HIS A 462 -4.03 11.83 -36.48
C HIS A 462 -2.96 11.01 -37.20
N ASP A 463 -2.27 11.62 -38.13
CA ASP A 463 -1.18 10.98 -38.89
C ASP A 463 0.05 10.73 -38.01
N TRP A 464 0.10 9.51 -37.46
CA TRP A 464 1.20 9.06 -36.62
C TRP A 464 2.38 8.49 -37.42
N GLU A 465 2.26 8.34 -38.76
CA GLU A 465 3.34 7.81 -39.60
C GLU A 465 4.54 8.75 -39.66
N HIS A 466 4.31 10.04 -39.44
CA HIS A 466 5.37 11.05 -39.36
C HIS A 466 6.15 11.02 -38.02
N TYR A 467 5.80 10.13 -37.11
CA TYR A 467 6.46 9.98 -35.78
C TYR A 467 7.10 8.59 -35.65
N PRO A 468 8.25 8.33 -36.31
CA PRO A 468 8.90 7.01 -36.34
C PRO A 468 9.26 6.50 -34.95
N GLU A 469 9.49 7.41 -33.98
CA GLU A 469 9.77 7.08 -32.58
C GLU A 469 8.55 6.46 -31.85
N LEU A 470 7.34 6.59 -32.41
CA LEU A 470 6.12 5.99 -31.88
C LEU A 470 5.73 4.68 -32.55
N LYS A 471 6.53 4.15 -33.48
CA LYS A 471 6.16 2.97 -34.29
C LYS A 471 5.80 1.76 -33.44
N GLU A 472 6.55 1.52 -32.39
CA GLU A 472 6.33 0.39 -31.46
C GLU A 472 5.91 0.85 -30.05
N ARG A 473 5.24 2.01 -29.95
CA ARG A 473 4.90 2.62 -28.67
C ARG A 473 3.43 2.97 -28.64
N THR A 474 2.82 2.78 -27.47
CA THR A 474 1.48 3.27 -27.19
C THR A 474 1.56 4.69 -26.65
N LEU A 475 0.75 5.58 -27.21
CA LEU A 475 0.54 6.92 -26.68
C LEU A 475 -0.85 7.01 -26.08
N SER A 476 -0.93 7.17 -24.79
CA SER A 476 -2.18 7.36 -24.04
C SER A 476 -2.21 8.71 -23.35
N GLY A 477 -3.38 9.13 -22.91
CA GLY A 477 -3.52 10.41 -22.27
C GLY A 477 -4.56 10.44 -21.17
N ARG A 478 -4.42 11.46 -20.33
CA ARG A 478 -5.37 11.86 -19.29
C ARG A 478 -5.72 13.32 -19.49
N LEU A 479 -7.00 13.60 -19.64
CA LEU A 479 -7.56 14.94 -19.77
C LEU A 479 -8.46 15.23 -18.57
N ILE A 480 -8.29 16.39 -17.96
CA ILE A 480 -9.18 16.89 -16.90
C ILE A 480 -9.83 18.17 -17.39
N VAL A 481 -11.15 18.12 -17.61
CA VAL A 481 -11.97 19.24 -18.05
C VAL A 481 -12.84 19.72 -16.91
N CYS A 482 -12.96 21.01 -16.74
CA CYS A 482 -13.94 21.63 -15.86
C CYS A 482 -15.11 22.13 -16.72
N PRO A 483 -16.25 21.43 -16.77
CA PRO A 483 -17.42 21.91 -17.50
C PRO A 483 -18.20 22.90 -16.65
N ARG A 484 -18.98 23.75 -17.31
CA ARG A 484 -20.05 24.53 -16.68
C ARG A 484 -21.29 23.65 -16.46
N VAL A 485 -22.29 24.17 -15.79
CA VAL A 485 -23.56 23.47 -15.53
C VAL A 485 -24.32 23.08 -16.81
N ASP A 486 -24.06 23.76 -17.94
CA ASP A 486 -24.62 23.42 -19.25
C ASP A 486 -23.77 22.35 -20.01
N GLY A 487 -22.67 21.90 -19.43
CA GLY A 487 -21.75 20.92 -19.99
C GLY A 487 -20.72 21.51 -20.95
N VAL A 488 -20.77 22.81 -21.24
CA VAL A 488 -19.75 23.44 -22.07
C VAL A 488 -18.43 23.57 -21.31
N THR A 489 -17.32 23.38 -21.99
CA THR A 489 -15.99 23.55 -21.39
C THR A 489 -15.82 24.95 -20.81
N ASP A 490 -15.61 25.02 -19.51
CA ASP A 490 -15.18 26.28 -18.86
C ASP A 490 -13.67 26.41 -18.95
N SER A 491 -12.96 25.35 -18.57
CA SER A 491 -11.51 25.31 -18.64
C SER A 491 -10.97 23.87 -18.74
N ILE A 492 -9.79 23.75 -19.31
CA ILE A 492 -9.02 22.49 -19.30
C ILE A 492 -7.97 22.62 -18.21
N LYS A 493 -8.19 21.89 -17.13
CA LYS A 493 -7.34 21.94 -15.93
C LYS A 493 -6.00 21.27 -16.15
N ARG A 494 -5.98 20.14 -16.87
CA ARG A 494 -4.76 19.35 -17.09
C ARG A 494 -4.88 18.45 -18.31
N ILE A 495 -3.81 18.38 -19.08
CA ILE A 495 -3.57 17.35 -20.08
C ILE A 495 -2.22 16.70 -19.75
N CYS A 496 -2.18 15.39 -19.65
CA CYS A 496 -0.95 14.61 -19.51
C CYS A 496 -0.96 13.51 -20.56
N LEU A 497 0.12 13.38 -21.29
CA LEU A 497 0.29 12.27 -22.23
C LEU A 497 1.38 11.35 -21.74
N TYR A 498 1.19 10.06 -21.97
CA TYR A 498 2.08 9.00 -21.52
C TYR A 498 2.53 8.19 -22.73
N ILE A 499 3.82 8.31 -23.08
CA ILE A 499 4.42 7.41 -24.04
C ILE A 499 4.81 6.16 -23.30
N ASN A 500 4.10 5.08 -23.55
CA ASN A 500 4.52 3.76 -23.15
C ASN A 500 5.54 3.28 -24.17
N GLY A 501 6.82 3.51 -23.90
CA GLY A 501 7.91 2.94 -24.66
C GLY A 501 8.00 1.47 -24.33
N GLY A 502 8.08 0.61 -25.35
CA GLY A 502 8.49 -0.77 -25.15
C GLY A 502 9.70 -0.84 -24.21
N ALA A 503 9.97 -2.01 -23.66
CA ALA A 503 11.14 -2.21 -22.83
C ALA A 503 12.39 -1.71 -23.58
N ASN A 504 13.26 -0.97 -22.89
CA ASN A 504 14.60 -0.71 -23.42
C ASN A 504 15.37 -2.03 -23.55
N ASP A 505 16.58 -1.98 -24.09
CA ASP A 505 17.50 -3.14 -24.19
C ASP A 505 17.72 -3.88 -22.83
N ASN A 506 17.26 -3.29 -21.73
CA ASN A 506 17.30 -3.84 -20.36
C ASN A 506 15.92 -4.25 -19.84
N GLY A 507 14.86 -4.28 -20.67
CA GLY A 507 13.50 -4.69 -20.30
C GLY A 507 12.76 -3.72 -19.38
N VAL A 508 13.28 -2.50 -19.16
CA VAL A 508 12.61 -1.49 -18.36
C VAL A 508 11.58 -0.76 -19.20
N HIS A 509 10.30 -0.85 -18.85
CA HIS A 509 9.24 -0.07 -19.47
C HIS A 509 9.42 1.41 -19.11
N TYR A 510 9.63 2.25 -20.10
CA TYR A 510 9.66 3.70 -19.92
C TYR A 510 8.25 4.25 -20.05
N TYR A 511 7.83 4.97 -19.01
CA TYR A 511 6.77 5.95 -19.14
C TYR A 511 7.42 7.32 -19.26
N ARG A 512 7.30 7.94 -20.42
CA ARG A 512 7.62 9.35 -20.56
C ARG A 512 6.32 10.14 -20.44
N GLU A 513 6.21 10.92 -19.38
CA GLU A 513 5.11 11.87 -19.22
C GLU A 513 5.43 13.16 -20.00
N ILE A 514 4.48 13.63 -20.79
CA ILE A 514 4.53 14.90 -21.51
C ILE A 514 3.48 15.79 -20.87
N THR A 515 3.92 16.91 -20.31
CA THR A 515 3.07 17.89 -19.64
C THR A 515 3.34 19.32 -20.12
N ASP A 516 4.28 19.51 -21.05
CA ASP A 516 4.60 20.82 -21.61
C ASP A 516 3.41 21.32 -22.44
N PRO A 517 2.77 22.44 -22.07
CA PRO A 517 1.62 22.97 -22.79
C PRO A 517 1.91 23.33 -24.26
N SER A 518 3.18 23.55 -24.62
CA SER A 518 3.60 23.87 -26.00
C SER A 518 3.86 22.65 -26.88
N ASP A 519 3.77 21.44 -26.31
CA ASP A 519 3.96 20.20 -27.06
C ASP A 519 2.83 20.01 -28.08
N PRO A 520 3.14 19.72 -29.36
CA PRO A 520 2.14 19.58 -30.42
C PRO A 520 1.05 18.54 -30.10
N TRP A 521 1.37 17.51 -29.36
CA TRP A 521 0.40 16.47 -28.99
C TRP A 521 -0.53 16.93 -27.88
N ILE A 522 -0.05 17.75 -26.94
CA ILE A 522 -0.88 18.42 -25.93
C ILE A 522 -1.86 19.36 -26.61
N GLU A 523 -1.38 20.13 -27.59
CA GLU A 523 -2.21 21.06 -28.36
C GLU A 523 -3.27 20.34 -29.21
N LEU A 524 -2.93 19.18 -29.81
CA LEU A 524 -3.88 18.35 -30.52
C LEU A 524 -5.06 17.93 -29.62
N VAL A 525 -4.73 17.43 -28.41
CA VAL A 525 -5.75 17.01 -27.44
C VAL A 525 -6.58 18.19 -26.99
N ARG A 526 -5.97 19.34 -26.77
CA ARG A 526 -6.66 20.58 -26.39
C ARG A 526 -7.71 20.97 -27.42
N ARG A 527 -7.32 21.08 -28.69
CA ARG A 527 -8.24 21.44 -29.79
C ARG A 527 -9.37 20.44 -29.96
N ALA A 528 -9.04 19.15 -29.89
CA ALA A 528 -10.05 18.10 -29.97
C ALA A 528 -11.05 18.18 -28.81
N ALA A 529 -10.58 18.49 -27.60
CA ALA A 529 -11.43 18.64 -26.40
C ALA A 529 -12.32 19.89 -26.48
N GLU A 530 -11.83 20.98 -27.03
CA GLU A 530 -12.62 22.22 -27.28
C GLU A 530 -13.74 21.99 -28.29
N GLY A 531 -13.63 21.00 -29.17
CA GLY A 531 -14.66 20.57 -30.11
C GLY A 531 -15.80 19.77 -29.49
N VAL A 532 -15.70 19.35 -28.23
CA VAL A 532 -16.78 18.65 -27.51
C VAL A 532 -17.83 19.66 -27.10
N THR A 533 -19.04 19.56 -27.65
CA THR A 533 -20.11 20.52 -27.41
C THR A 533 -20.69 20.46 -26.00
N ARG A 534 -20.74 19.24 -25.41
CA ARG A 534 -21.24 19.05 -24.06
C ARG A 534 -20.58 17.84 -23.39
N TRP A 535 -19.86 18.11 -22.33
CA TRP A 535 -19.32 17.11 -21.42
C TRP A 535 -20.41 16.60 -20.46
N GLU A 536 -20.19 15.42 -19.89
CA GLU A 536 -20.94 14.98 -18.73
C GLU A 536 -20.78 16.01 -17.59
N VAL A 537 -21.87 16.35 -16.94
CA VAL A 537 -21.88 17.23 -15.78
C VAL A 537 -22.25 16.44 -14.55
N CYS A 538 -21.32 16.35 -13.61
CA CYS A 538 -21.58 15.83 -12.28
C CYS A 538 -21.62 17.01 -11.30
N CYS A 539 -22.78 17.23 -10.69
CA CYS A 539 -22.97 18.28 -9.69
C CYS A 539 -23.15 17.64 -8.31
N ILE A 540 -22.19 17.84 -7.42
CA ILE A 540 -22.17 17.33 -6.06
C ILE A 540 -22.10 18.52 -5.10
N GLN A 541 -23.01 18.55 -4.14
CA GLN A 541 -23.11 19.65 -3.15
C GLN A 541 -23.10 21.05 -3.80
N GLY A 542 -23.80 21.18 -4.93
CA GLY A 542 -23.88 22.42 -5.68
C GLY A 542 -22.61 22.82 -6.45
N LYS A 543 -21.60 21.94 -6.52
CA LYS A 543 -20.37 22.17 -7.28
C LYS A 543 -20.30 21.22 -8.46
N VAL A 544 -19.93 21.76 -9.61
CA VAL A 544 -19.64 20.93 -10.78
C VAL A 544 -18.24 20.33 -10.64
N GLU A 545 -18.18 19.01 -10.64
CA GLU A 545 -16.92 18.28 -10.53
C GLU A 545 -16.20 18.22 -11.88
N PRO A 546 -14.86 18.25 -11.90
CA PRO A 546 -14.09 18.06 -13.11
C PRO A 546 -14.31 16.68 -13.72
N VAL A 547 -14.47 16.61 -15.04
CA VAL A 547 -14.53 15.35 -15.79
C VAL A 547 -13.12 14.88 -16.09
N GLU A 548 -12.85 13.65 -15.76
CA GLU A 548 -11.57 13.00 -16.07
C GLU A 548 -11.75 11.96 -17.17
N VAL A 549 -11.00 12.11 -18.25
CA VAL A 549 -11.05 11.24 -19.42
C VAL A 549 -9.71 10.59 -19.63
N TRP A 550 -9.70 9.26 -19.65
CA TRP A 550 -8.56 8.46 -20.07
C TRP A 550 -8.77 7.97 -21.50
N PHE A 551 -7.77 8.11 -22.34
CA PHE A 551 -7.88 7.74 -23.75
C PHE A 551 -6.53 7.23 -24.29
N THR A 552 -6.60 6.42 -25.34
CA THR A 552 -5.44 5.98 -26.11
C THR A 552 -5.41 6.73 -27.44
N LEU A 553 -4.30 7.41 -27.70
CA LEU A 553 -4.08 8.20 -28.92
C LEU A 553 -3.58 7.30 -30.06
N LYS A 554 -2.55 6.51 -29.77
CA LYS A 554 -1.96 5.54 -30.69
C LYS A 554 -1.72 4.23 -29.95
N GLU A 555 -2.17 3.13 -30.52
CA GLU A 555 -1.83 1.78 -30.07
C GLU A 555 -0.58 1.30 -30.82
N CYS A 556 0.28 0.53 -30.14
CA CYS A 556 1.40 -0.07 -30.82
C CYS A 556 0.91 -1.11 -31.85
N GLU A 557 1.62 -1.24 -32.97
CA GLU A 557 1.22 -2.15 -34.05
C GLU A 557 1.22 -3.63 -33.62
N LYS A 558 1.97 -3.99 -32.60
CA LYS A 558 2.01 -5.33 -32.01
C LYS A 558 0.74 -5.63 -31.21
N GLU A 559 0.23 -4.68 -30.44
CA GLU A 559 -1.03 -4.85 -29.69
C GLU A 559 -2.25 -4.91 -30.62
N LYS A 560 -2.20 -4.24 -31.79
CA LYS A 560 -3.26 -4.37 -32.79
C LYS A 560 -3.38 -5.80 -33.33
N ARG A 561 -2.25 -6.44 -33.65
CA ARG A 561 -2.25 -7.83 -34.16
C ARG A 561 -2.77 -8.82 -33.10
N ASP A 562 -2.34 -8.66 -31.85
CA ASP A 562 -2.76 -9.54 -30.75
C ASP A 562 -4.25 -9.38 -30.38
N ASN A 563 -4.87 -8.23 -30.71
CA ASN A 563 -6.30 -7.97 -30.52
C ASN A 563 -7.17 -8.37 -31.73
N GLU A 564 -6.60 -8.44 -32.93
CA GLU A 564 -7.27 -8.90 -34.15
C GLU A 564 -7.27 -10.45 -34.27
N GLU A 565 -6.34 -11.14 -33.55
CA GLU A 565 -6.25 -12.60 -33.49
C GLU A 565 -7.07 -13.21 -32.32
N LYS A 566 -7.70 -12.41 -31.47
CA LYS A 566 -8.64 -12.83 -30.42
C LYS A 566 -10.09 -12.55 -30.82
#